data_9db0df570031f3a8d677bc1e621d13ac
#
_entry.id   9db0df570031f3a8d677bc1e621d13ac
#
_cell.length_a   1.000
_cell.length_b   1.000
_cell.length_c   1.000
_cell.angle_alpha   90.00
_cell.angle_beta   90.00
_cell.angle_gamma   90.00
#
_symmetry.space_group_name_H-M   'P 1'
#
loop_
_entity.id
_entity.type
_entity.pdbx_description
1 polymer ?
#
loop_
_entity_poly.entity_id
_entity_poly.type
_entity_poly.pdbx_seq_one_letter_code
_entity_poly.pdbx_strand_id
1 'polypeptide(L)'
;MDSFELNKIIAAVLMVALLVIGIGKLSNIIFHVEKPKTPGYAVEVQQATTVSSSVETAVVEKVDIAALMAMGDIAVGEKVFKKCAACHSIIKGGKNNIGPALWNVVGRKTGAVTDYKYSKALASFDKEWTFEELNGYLIKPAKWIKGTKMAFAGLRKEKDRASVIKYLNQNSDSPVSLP
;
A
#
# COMPACT_ATOMS: atom_id res chain seq x y z
N MET A 1 9.46 53.28 -8.53
CA MET A 1 8.26 52.54 -8.98
C MET A 1 7.11 53.54 -8.94
N ASP A 2 6.45 53.71 -10.06
CA ASP A 2 5.29 54.63 -10.14
C ASP A 2 4.11 53.98 -9.40
N SER A 3 3.28 54.83 -8.77
CA SER A 3 2.10 54.36 -8.01
C SER A 3 1.18 53.47 -8.82
N PHE A 4 1.18 53.64 -10.14
CA PHE A 4 0.40 52.83 -11.06
C PHE A 4 0.94 51.41 -11.20
N GLU A 5 2.28 51.21 -11.26
CA GLU A 5 2.90 49.90 -11.28
C GLU A 5 2.75 49.15 -9.94
N LEU A 6 2.86 49.87 -8.84
CA LEU A 6 2.64 49.30 -7.51
C LEU A 6 1.19 48.78 -7.36
N ASN A 7 0.19 49.57 -7.83
CA ASN A 7 -1.20 49.13 -7.79
C ASN A 7 -1.47 47.88 -8.62
N LYS A 8 -0.83 47.72 -9.79
CA LYS A 8 -0.92 46.50 -10.60
C LYS A 8 -0.38 45.29 -9.87
N ILE A 9 0.78 45.42 -9.23
CA ILE A 9 1.40 44.33 -8.45
C ILE A 9 0.49 43.92 -7.28
N ILE A 10 0.00 44.91 -6.55
CA ILE A 10 -0.92 44.65 -5.41
C ILE A 10 -2.19 43.97 -5.91
N ALA A 11 -2.80 44.44 -7.02
CA ALA A 11 -3.99 43.82 -7.59
C ALA A 11 -3.73 42.36 -8.03
N ALA A 12 -2.58 42.08 -8.66
CA ALA A 12 -2.20 40.73 -9.07
C ALA A 12 -2.03 39.81 -7.84
N VAL A 13 -1.36 40.27 -6.78
CA VAL A 13 -1.17 39.49 -5.54
C VAL A 13 -2.50 39.19 -4.87
N LEU A 14 -3.38 40.18 -4.78
CA LEU A 14 -4.71 40.01 -4.20
C LEU A 14 -5.57 39.03 -5.00
N MET A 15 -5.51 39.10 -6.33
CA MET A 15 -6.23 38.18 -7.21
C MET A 15 -5.75 36.73 -7.00
N VAL A 16 -4.43 36.49 -6.94
CA VAL A 16 -3.88 35.16 -6.69
C VAL A 16 -4.29 34.65 -5.30
N ALA A 17 -4.22 35.49 -4.28
CA ALA A 17 -4.64 35.13 -2.93
C ALA A 17 -6.14 34.74 -2.89
N LEU A 18 -6.97 35.49 -3.58
CA LEU A 18 -8.41 35.21 -3.67
C LEU A 18 -8.70 33.90 -4.40
N LEU A 19 -7.99 33.62 -5.48
CA LEU A 19 -8.11 32.35 -6.21
C LEU A 19 -7.69 31.16 -5.33
N VAL A 20 -6.58 31.25 -4.63
CA VAL A 20 -6.11 30.17 -3.73
C VAL A 20 -7.10 29.89 -2.62
N ILE A 21 -7.62 30.95 -1.97
CA ILE A 21 -8.62 30.81 -0.91
C ILE A 21 -9.95 30.28 -1.47
N GLY A 22 -10.37 30.77 -2.62
CA GLY A 22 -11.62 30.35 -3.29
C GLY A 22 -11.59 28.89 -3.69
N ILE A 23 -10.50 28.44 -4.33
CA ILE A 23 -10.33 27.04 -4.71
C ILE A 23 -10.27 26.14 -3.47
N GLY A 24 -9.58 26.56 -2.41
CA GLY A 24 -9.52 25.83 -1.15
C GLY A 24 -10.89 25.67 -0.49
N LYS A 25 -11.69 26.73 -0.45
CA LYS A 25 -13.07 26.69 0.09
C LYS A 25 -13.98 25.84 -0.78
N LEU A 26 -13.92 25.96 -2.08
CA LEU A 26 -14.72 25.16 -3.02
C LEU A 26 -14.37 23.67 -2.92
N SER A 27 -13.08 23.35 -2.85
CA SER A 27 -12.62 21.99 -2.63
C SER A 27 -13.16 21.39 -1.33
N ASN A 28 -13.14 22.15 -0.24
CA ASN A 28 -13.71 21.70 1.03
C ASN A 28 -15.22 21.47 0.98
N ILE A 29 -15.96 22.28 0.20
CA ILE A 29 -17.42 22.10 0.05
C ILE A 29 -17.73 20.84 -0.76
N ILE A 30 -17.01 20.60 -1.85
CA ILE A 30 -17.25 19.46 -2.76
C ILE A 30 -16.76 18.15 -2.14
N PHE A 31 -15.62 18.17 -1.43
CA PHE A 31 -14.97 16.97 -0.88
C PHE A 31 -15.08 16.89 0.65
N HIS A 32 -16.04 17.60 1.25
CA HIS A 32 -16.24 17.54 2.69
C HIS A 32 -16.71 16.15 3.10
N VAL A 33 -15.81 15.40 3.75
CA VAL A 33 -16.14 14.11 4.39
C VAL A 33 -16.27 14.38 5.89
N GLU A 34 -17.50 14.31 6.40
CA GLU A 34 -17.70 14.34 7.85
C GLU A 34 -16.98 13.17 8.52
N LYS A 35 -16.13 13.49 9.49
CA LYS A 35 -15.53 12.44 10.32
C LYS A 35 -16.65 11.81 11.14
N PRO A 36 -16.81 10.46 11.10
CA PRO A 36 -17.80 9.79 11.92
C PRO A 36 -17.57 10.13 13.40
N LYS A 37 -18.64 10.52 14.09
CA LYS A 37 -18.60 10.94 15.52
C LYS A 37 -18.29 9.77 16.47
N THR A 38 -18.40 8.55 15.98
CA THR A 38 -18.01 7.31 16.69
C THR A 38 -17.03 6.54 15.82
N PRO A 39 -15.85 6.13 16.35
CA PRO A 39 -14.99 5.21 15.62
C PRO A 39 -15.78 3.92 15.39
N GLY A 40 -15.88 3.45 14.15
CA GLY A 40 -16.63 2.25 13.76
C GLY A 40 -16.07 0.94 14.33
N TYR A 41 -15.11 1.03 15.23
CA TYR A 41 -14.50 -0.07 15.97
C TYR A 41 -14.32 0.36 17.42
N ALA A 42 -15.25 -0.03 18.30
CA ALA A 42 -15.07 0.04 19.74
C ALA A 42 -14.28 -1.21 20.17
N VAL A 43 -12.98 -1.07 20.39
CA VAL A 43 -12.19 -2.10 21.08
C VAL A 43 -12.39 -1.85 22.57
N GLU A 44 -13.08 -2.74 23.28
CA GLU A 44 -13.12 -2.76 24.73
C GLU A 44 -11.73 -3.11 25.26
N VAL A 45 -11.01 -2.11 25.72
CA VAL A 45 -9.72 -2.28 26.37
C VAL A 45 -10.00 -2.62 27.83
N GLN A 46 -9.89 -3.89 28.22
CA GLN A 46 -9.79 -4.24 29.63
C GLN A 46 -8.51 -3.63 30.19
N GLN A 47 -8.67 -2.75 31.19
CA GLN A 47 -7.57 -2.14 31.93
C GLN A 47 -6.72 -3.19 32.61
N ALA A 48 -5.47 -3.31 32.22
CA ALA A 48 -4.43 -3.93 33.02
C ALA A 48 -3.36 -2.89 33.33
N THR A 49 -3.15 -2.73 34.63
CA THR A 49 -2.26 -1.87 35.40
C THR A 49 -0.85 -1.68 34.80
N THR A 50 -0.39 -0.44 34.93
CA THR A 50 0.96 0.10 34.77
C THR A 50 2.12 -0.80 35.17
N VAL A 51 3.11 -0.99 34.29
CA VAL A 51 4.54 -0.86 34.62
C VAL A 51 5.32 -0.31 33.39
N SER A 52 6.16 0.65 33.69
CA SER A 52 7.03 1.49 32.87
C SER A 52 8.08 0.74 32.05
N SER A 53 8.50 1.43 31.02
CA SER A 53 9.82 1.43 30.35
C SER A 53 10.00 0.67 29.05
N SER A 54 10.09 1.51 28.01
CA SER A 54 11.02 1.42 26.87
C SER A 54 11.12 0.09 26.11
N VAL A 55 10.56 0.09 24.96
CA VAL A 55 11.11 -0.17 23.62
C VAL A 55 9.92 -0.10 22.63
N GLU A 56 9.97 0.87 21.74
CA GLU A 56 8.99 1.04 20.66
C GLU A 56 9.18 -0.07 19.62
N THR A 57 8.71 -1.27 19.98
CA THR A 57 8.50 -2.34 19.01
C THR A 57 7.08 -2.15 18.50
N ALA A 58 6.95 -1.73 17.25
CA ALA A 58 5.65 -1.67 16.59
C ALA A 58 4.93 -3.01 16.80
N VAL A 59 3.86 -2.99 17.61
CA VAL A 59 2.93 -4.11 17.77
C VAL A 59 2.28 -4.32 16.41
N VAL A 60 2.79 -5.27 15.65
CA VAL A 60 2.09 -5.82 14.50
C VAL A 60 0.94 -6.62 15.11
N GLU A 61 -0.26 -6.03 15.19
CA GLU A 61 -1.47 -6.81 15.43
C GLU A 61 -1.38 -8.04 14.52
N LYS A 62 -1.41 -9.24 15.13
CA LYS A 62 -1.44 -10.49 14.37
C LYS A 62 -2.74 -10.49 13.57
N VAL A 63 -2.65 -10.06 12.32
CA VAL A 63 -3.79 -10.16 11.39
C VAL A 63 -4.12 -11.63 11.26
N ASP A 64 -5.36 -12.01 11.53
CA ASP A 64 -5.84 -13.35 11.23
C ASP A 64 -5.83 -13.56 9.71
N ILE A 65 -4.81 -14.24 9.24
CA ILE A 65 -4.58 -14.47 7.81
C ILE A 65 -5.64 -15.38 7.22
N ALA A 66 -6.17 -16.33 7.98
CA ALA A 66 -7.24 -17.21 7.51
C ALA A 66 -8.52 -16.39 7.26
N ALA A 67 -8.92 -15.56 8.24
CA ALA A 67 -10.06 -14.65 8.09
C ALA A 67 -9.84 -13.65 6.94
N LEU A 68 -8.63 -13.10 6.81
CA LEU A 68 -8.29 -12.20 5.71
C LEU A 68 -8.42 -12.91 4.36
N MET A 69 -7.84 -14.09 4.20
CA MET A 69 -7.91 -14.85 2.94
C MET A 69 -9.34 -15.26 2.62
N ALA A 70 -10.18 -15.58 3.61
CA ALA A 70 -11.60 -15.90 3.40
C ALA A 70 -12.36 -14.76 2.69
N MET A 71 -12.01 -13.50 2.96
CA MET A 71 -12.64 -12.32 2.33
C MET A 71 -12.23 -12.11 0.86
N GLY A 72 -11.16 -12.75 0.40
CA GLY A 72 -10.61 -12.55 -0.92
C GLY A 72 -11.46 -13.25 -2.01
N ASP A 73 -11.54 -12.59 -3.17
CA ASP A 73 -12.16 -13.08 -4.40
C ASP A 73 -11.17 -12.99 -5.57
N ILE A 74 -11.02 -14.08 -6.33
CA ILE A 74 -10.01 -14.18 -7.38
C ILE A 74 -10.31 -13.23 -8.55
N ALA A 75 -11.59 -13.09 -8.93
CA ALA A 75 -11.96 -12.20 -10.03
C ALA A 75 -11.79 -10.72 -9.66
N VAL A 76 -11.98 -10.39 -8.38
CA VAL A 76 -11.61 -9.07 -7.83
C VAL A 76 -10.09 -8.92 -7.82
N GLY A 77 -9.36 -9.98 -7.45
CA GLY A 77 -7.90 -10.00 -7.46
C GLY A 77 -7.29 -9.71 -8.82
N GLU A 78 -7.83 -10.28 -9.88
CA GLU A 78 -7.46 -9.99 -11.27
C GLU A 78 -7.64 -8.50 -11.60
N LYS A 79 -8.77 -7.92 -11.20
CA LYS A 79 -9.02 -6.48 -11.41
C LYS A 79 -8.03 -5.61 -10.63
N VAL A 80 -7.74 -5.98 -9.37
CA VAL A 80 -6.76 -5.28 -8.53
C VAL A 80 -5.35 -5.41 -9.12
N PHE A 81 -5.01 -6.57 -9.68
CA PHE A 81 -3.70 -6.84 -10.29
C PHE A 81 -3.38 -5.88 -11.46
N LYS A 82 -4.36 -5.29 -12.12
CA LYS A 82 -4.13 -4.25 -13.13
C LYS A 82 -3.26 -3.09 -12.62
N LYS A 83 -3.27 -2.81 -11.32
CA LYS A 83 -2.39 -1.83 -10.68
C LYS A 83 -0.92 -2.29 -10.60
N CYS A 84 -0.68 -3.58 -10.73
CA CYS A 84 0.63 -4.23 -10.66
C CYS A 84 1.20 -4.51 -12.06
N ALA A 85 0.32 -4.74 -13.04
CA ALA A 85 0.64 -5.17 -14.39
C ALA A 85 1.51 -4.18 -15.18
N ALA A 86 1.49 -2.89 -14.82
CA ALA A 86 2.38 -1.90 -15.41
C ALA A 86 3.87 -2.17 -15.14
N CYS A 87 4.17 -2.86 -14.02
CA CYS A 87 5.54 -3.12 -13.57
C CYS A 87 5.88 -4.61 -13.54
N HIS A 88 4.90 -5.50 -13.45
CA HIS A 88 5.11 -6.94 -13.24
C HIS A 88 4.37 -7.78 -14.29
N SER A 89 5.02 -8.86 -14.73
CA SER A 89 4.35 -9.94 -15.48
C SER A 89 3.81 -11.00 -14.52
N ILE A 90 2.61 -11.54 -14.81
CA ILE A 90 2.03 -12.69 -14.09
C ILE A 90 2.02 -13.95 -14.95
N ILE A 91 2.45 -13.85 -16.19
CA ILE A 91 2.40 -14.94 -17.16
C ILE A 91 3.50 -15.95 -16.84
N LYS A 92 3.20 -17.27 -16.95
CA LYS A 92 4.21 -18.34 -16.84
C LYS A 92 5.32 -18.13 -17.86
N GLY A 93 6.57 -18.11 -17.39
CA GLY A 93 7.73 -17.79 -18.23
C GLY A 93 7.81 -16.34 -18.70
N GLY A 94 6.96 -15.47 -18.15
CA GLY A 94 6.95 -14.03 -18.46
C GLY A 94 8.25 -13.34 -18.05
N LYS A 95 8.63 -12.30 -18.81
CA LYS A 95 9.85 -11.53 -18.56
C LYS A 95 9.71 -10.60 -17.35
N ASN A 96 10.84 -10.27 -16.75
CA ASN A 96 10.94 -9.17 -15.80
C ASN A 96 10.74 -7.83 -16.55
N ASN A 97 9.97 -6.95 -15.93
CA ASN A 97 9.75 -5.59 -16.43
C ASN A 97 10.45 -4.59 -15.48
N ILE A 98 9.79 -3.52 -15.07
CA ILE A 98 10.26 -2.60 -14.02
C ILE A 98 10.43 -3.36 -12.69
N GLY A 99 9.53 -4.31 -12.42
CA GLY A 99 9.59 -5.27 -11.33
C GLY A 99 9.82 -6.70 -11.82
N PRO A 100 10.12 -7.65 -10.92
CA PRO A 100 10.31 -9.05 -11.27
C PRO A 100 9.00 -9.72 -11.70
N ALA A 101 9.08 -10.80 -12.48
CA ALA A 101 7.93 -11.64 -12.80
C ALA A 101 7.33 -12.26 -11.52
N LEU A 102 5.99 -12.32 -11.45
CA LEU A 102 5.25 -12.76 -10.27
C LEU A 102 4.64 -14.17 -10.39
N TRP A 103 4.85 -14.87 -11.51
CA TRP A 103 4.50 -16.29 -11.57
C TRP A 103 5.23 -17.05 -10.45
N ASN A 104 4.54 -17.92 -9.73
CA ASN A 104 5.08 -18.65 -8.56
C ASN A 104 5.59 -17.73 -7.43
N VAL A 105 5.02 -16.54 -7.22
CA VAL A 105 5.53 -15.61 -6.20
C VAL A 105 5.17 -16.03 -4.78
N VAL A 106 3.99 -16.63 -4.56
CA VAL A 106 3.57 -17.09 -3.22
C VAL A 106 4.43 -18.28 -2.81
N GLY A 107 4.98 -18.26 -1.61
CA GLY A 107 5.95 -19.25 -1.11
C GLY A 107 7.37 -19.08 -1.64
N ARG A 108 7.62 -18.22 -2.63
CA ARG A 108 8.95 -18.00 -3.18
C ARG A 108 9.82 -17.15 -2.24
N LYS A 109 11.10 -17.50 -2.12
CA LYS A 109 12.06 -16.70 -1.37
C LYS A 109 12.20 -15.30 -1.98
N THR A 110 12.30 -14.28 -1.12
CA THR A 110 12.55 -12.90 -1.55
C THR A 110 13.87 -12.80 -2.29
N GLY A 111 13.91 -12.03 -3.36
CA GLY A 111 15.14 -11.87 -4.14
C GLY A 111 15.52 -13.07 -5.03
N ALA A 112 14.67 -14.12 -5.15
CA ALA A 112 15.03 -15.38 -5.82
C ALA A 112 15.07 -15.34 -7.36
N VAL A 113 14.54 -14.28 -7.99
CA VAL A 113 14.61 -14.16 -9.47
C VAL A 113 16.02 -13.72 -9.86
N THR A 114 16.78 -14.62 -10.46
CA THR A 114 18.23 -14.46 -10.69
C THR A 114 18.58 -13.40 -11.75
N ASP A 115 17.72 -13.22 -12.73
CA ASP A 115 17.87 -12.27 -13.84
C ASP A 115 17.23 -10.91 -13.56
N TYR A 116 16.85 -10.63 -12.30
CA TYR A 116 16.31 -9.34 -11.84
C TYR A 116 17.20 -8.67 -10.80
N LYS A 117 17.53 -7.39 -11.03
CA LYS A 117 18.37 -6.61 -10.10
C LYS A 117 17.52 -5.99 -8.96
N TYR A 118 17.41 -6.69 -7.86
CA TYR A 118 16.71 -6.23 -6.65
C TYR A 118 17.39 -5.03 -5.98
N SER A 119 16.65 -4.34 -5.10
CA SER A 119 17.27 -3.43 -4.12
C SER A 119 18.09 -4.24 -3.10
N LYS A 120 19.13 -3.63 -2.52
CA LYS A 120 19.90 -4.27 -1.44
C LYS A 120 18.99 -4.71 -0.29
N ALA A 121 18.04 -3.86 0.09
CA ALA A 121 17.09 -4.15 1.16
C ALA A 121 16.23 -5.40 0.88
N LEU A 122 15.77 -5.59 -0.35
CA LEU A 122 14.93 -6.74 -0.69
C LEU A 122 15.77 -8.01 -0.91
N ALA A 123 16.97 -7.87 -1.46
CA ALA A 123 17.91 -9.00 -1.63
C ALA A 123 18.38 -9.57 -0.28
N SER A 124 18.49 -8.74 0.76
CA SER A 124 18.89 -9.16 2.11
C SER A 124 17.71 -9.42 3.06
N PHE A 125 16.47 -9.39 2.58
CA PHE A 125 15.30 -9.54 3.45
C PHE A 125 15.13 -10.97 3.97
N ASP A 126 15.66 -11.95 3.28
CA ASP A 126 15.81 -13.38 3.65
C ASP A 126 14.55 -14.04 4.22
N LYS A 127 13.40 -13.74 3.64
CA LYS A 127 12.11 -14.35 3.97
C LYS A 127 11.46 -14.96 2.72
N GLU A 128 10.40 -15.71 2.94
CA GLU A 128 9.51 -16.17 1.87
C GLU A 128 8.30 -15.26 1.74
N TRP A 129 7.75 -15.19 0.55
CA TRP A 129 6.51 -14.47 0.28
C TRP A 129 5.31 -15.29 0.76
N THR A 130 5.15 -15.44 2.08
CA THR A 130 3.95 -16.03 2.67
C THR A 130 2.75 -15.11 2.50
N PHE A 131 1.55 -15.57 2.85
CA PHE A 131 0.35 -14.73 2.81
C PHE A 131 0.48 -13.51 3.74
N GLU A 132 1.10 -13.70 4.92
CA GLU A 132 1.38 -12.66 5.90
C GLU A 132 2.34 -11.60 5.36
N GLU A 133 3.49 -12.07 4.81
CA GLU A 133 4.52 -11.16 4.29
C GLU A 133 4.00 -10.38 3.08
N LEU A 134 3.23 -11.03 2.20
CA LEU A 134 2.58 -10.36 1.08
C LEU A 134 1.53 -9.35 1.56
N ASN A 135 0.71 -9.71 2.55
CA ASN A 135 -0.27 -8.79 3.13
C ASN A 135 0.42 -7.56 3.71
N GLY A 136 1.43 -7.75 4.56
CA GLY A 136 2.19 -6.66 5.17
C GLY A 136 2.89 -5.78 4.14
N TYR A 137 3.55 -6.38 3.18
CA TYR A 137 4.25 -5.67 2.10
C TYR A 137 3.29 -4.86 1.22
N LEU A 138 2.13 -5.42 0.88
CA LEU A 138 1.14 -4.75 0.04
C LEU A 138 0.36 -3.64 0.75
N ILE A 139 0.38 -3.55 2.07
CA ILE A 139 -0.15 -2.38 2.80
C ILE A 139 0.62 -1.13 2.41
N LYS A 140 1.95 -1.17 2.50
CA LYS A 140 2.85 -0.09 2.11
C LYS A 140 4.28 -0.62 1.95
N PRO A 141 4.71 -0.96 0.72
CA PRO A 141 6.01 -1.58 0.46
C PRO A 141 7.20 -0.86 1.09
N ALA A 142 7.27 0.45 0.93
CA ALA A 142 8.38 1.26 1.46
C ALA A 142 8.44 1.32 3.00
N LYS A 143 7.31 1.06 3.69
CA LYS A 143 7.27 0.97 5.16
C LYS A 143 7.68 -0.42 5.63
N TRP A 144 7.24 -1.47 4.93
CA TRP A 144 7.50 -2.86 5.28
C TRP A 144 8.98 -3.24 5.05
N ILE A 145 9.51 -2.89 3.88
CA ILE A 145 10.93 -3.08 3.55
C ILE A 145 11.54 -1.72 3.19
N LYS A 146 12.14 -1.05 4.18
CA LYS A 146 12.82 0.23 3.98
C LYS A 146 13.95 0.06 2.96
N GLY A 147 13.97 0.90 1.93
CA GLY A 147 14.94 0.81 0.84
C GLY A 147 14.54 -0.11 -0.33
N THR A 148 13.31 -0.62 -0.34
CA THR A 148 12.77 -1.26 -1.54
C THR A 148 12.70 -0.29 -2.71
N LYS A 149 12.93 -0.79 -3.93
CA LYS A 149 12.75 -0.01 -5.17
C LYS A 149 11.28 0.07 -5.62
N MET A 150 10.38 -0.72 -5.02
CA MET A 150 8.97 -0.74 -5.38
C MET A 150 8.28 0.54 -4.92
N ALA A 151 8.05 1.46 -5.85
CA ALA A 151 7.42 2.76 -5.62
C ALA A 151 5.88 2.68 -5.63
N PHE A 152 5.30 1.63 -5.07
CA PHE A 152 3.86 1.43 -4.98
C PHE A 152 3.29 2.05 -3.71
N ALA A 153 2.17 2.78 -3.83
CA ALA A 153 1.54 3.44 -2.69
C ALA A 153 0.91 2.47 -1.68
N GLY A 154 0.67 1.23 -2.10
CA GLY A 154 0.03 0.20 -1.31
C GLY A 154 -1.48 0.04 -1.56
N LEU A 155 -2.05 -1.01 -0.98
CA LEU A 155 -3.47 -1.34 -0.99
C LEU A 155 -4.03 -1.20 0.43
N ARG A 156 -4.85 -0.16 0.67
CA ARG A 156 -5.42 0.10 2.00
C ARG A 156 -6.52 -0.90 2.38
N LYS A 157 -7.33 -1.33 1.40
CA LYS A 157 -8.47 -2.23 1.63
C LYS A 157 -7.99 -3.67 1.81
N GLU A 158 -8.37 -4.30 2.90
CA GLU A 158 -8.04 -5.71 3.20
C GLU A 158 -8.55 -6.66 2.15
N LYS A 159 -9.80 -6.48 1.72
CA LYS A 159 -10.39 -7.28 0.65
C LYS A 159 -9.61 -7.20 -0.66
N ASP A 160 -9.08 -6.02 -1.03
CA ASP A 160 -8.26 -5.88 -2.23
C ASP A 160 -6.93 -6.65 -2.08
N ARG A 161 -6.31 -6.60 -0.88
CA ARG A 161 -5.06 -7.34 -0.61
C ARG A 161 -5.31 -8.84 -0.61
N ALA A 162 -6.30 -9.32 0.12
CA ALA A 162 -6.67 -10.73 0.13
C ALA A 162 -6.98 -11.25 -1.29
N SER A 163 -7.73 -10.49 -2.06
CA SER A 163 -8.12 -10.84 -3.43
C SER A 163 -6.92 -10.94 -4.35
N VAL A 164 -6.02 -9.95 -4.34
CA VAL A 164 -4.83 -9.99 -5.21
C VAL A 164 -3.85 -11.07 -4.77
N ILE A 165 -3.72 -11.37 -3.49
CA ILE A 165 -2.87 -12.45 -2.99
C ILE A 165 -3.42 -13.82 -3.44
N LYS A 166 -4.74 -14.04 -3.38
CA LYS A 166 -5.36 -15.25 -3.94
C LYS A 166 -5.13 -15.38 -5.44
N TYR A 167 -5.27 -14.28 -6.17
CA TYR A 167 -4.98 -14.26 -7.60
C TYR A 167 -3.51 -14.60 -7.89
N LEU A 168 -2.56 -14.03 -7.13
CA LEU A 168 -1.14 -14.37 -7.24
C LEU A 168 -0.89 -15.84 -6.94
N ASN A 169 -1.54 -16.39 -5.90
CA ASN A 169 -1.40 -17.81 -5.54
C ASN A 169 -1.92 -18.75 -6.62
N GLN A 170 -3.02 -18.41 -7.28
CA GLN A 170 -3.56 -19.19 -8.39
C GLN A 170 -2.65 -19.17 -9.61
N ASN A 171 -1.87 -18.10 -9.80
CA ASN A 171 -0.89 -17.99 -10.90
C ASN A 171 0.45 -18.63 -10.50
N SER A 172 0.41 -19.94 -10.27
CA SER A 172 1.52 -20.76 -9.82
C SER A 172 1.40 -22.17 -10.40
N ASP A 173 2.53 -22.85 -10.57
CA ASP A 173 2.58 -24.28 -10.89
C ASP A 173 2.18 -25.15 -9.70
N SER A 174 2.36 -24.63 -8.48
CA SER A 174 2.05 -25.30 -7.22
C SER A 174 1.45 -24.28 -6.23
N PRO A 175 0.16 -23.97 -6.35
CA PRO A 175 -0.49 -23.03 -5.43
C PRO A 175 -0.37 -23.52 -3.98
N VAL A 176 -0.03 -22.61 -3.09
CA VAL A 176 0.05 -22.88 -1.64
C VAL A 176 -1.37 -23.05 -1.10
N SER A 177 -1.59 -24.03 -0.22
CA SER A 177 -2.89 -24.21 0.46
C SER A 177 -3.26 -22.94 1.24
N LEU A 178 -4.50 -22.51 1.09
CA LEU A 178 -5.01 -21.39 1.89
C LEU A 178 -5.08 -21.80 3.36
N PRO A 179 -4.78 -20.89 4.29
CA PRO A 179 -4.84 -21.16 5.73
C PRO A 179 -6.26 -21.30 6.22
#